data_79706ec1aa7600bcf04f208ea9f1f656
#
_entry.id   79706ec1aa7600bcf04f208ea9f1f656
#
_cell.length_a   1.000
_cell.length_b   1.000
_cell.length_c   1.000
_cell.angle_alpha   90.00
_cell.angle_beta   90.00
_cell.angle_gamma   90.00
#
_symmetry.space_group_name_H-M   'P 1'
#
loop_
_entity.id
_entity.type
_entity.pdbx_description
1 polymer ?
#
loop_
_entity_poly.entity_id
_entity_poly.type
_entity_poly.pdbx_seq_one_letter_code
_entity_poly.pdbx_strand_id
1 'polypeptide(L)'
;MTFSNSLGPGTGQINITEPLEQHLREVDKVYSLIFPYILCPPTLFTEIIRINRLRQEILASPFKDTSQRTLEAHDILARIEAFVPEDWAQPGDNNNDFQLLGSTYQCAVALYCTMSLQALDALPSTIEMDSMRAAYGARLEENLRATMQSKTLSKFSLYPLCVLGVEAGYRDQQSTRVWIERRLEEHGRTLGSSSPLKARAVLRRYWARGKAGWDECFDGPYVFVL
;
A
#
# COMPACT_ATOMS: atom_id res chain seq x y z
N MET A 1 -1.99 11.66 -6.16
CA MET A 1 -3.14 10.88 -6.66
C MET A 1 -3.00 9.38 -6.43
N THR A 2 -1.90 8.71 -6.75
CA THR A 2 -1.80 7.24 -6.71
C THR A 2 -2.01 6.63 -5.32
N PHE A 3 -1.36 7.12 -4.28
CA PHE A 3 -1.60 6.61 -2.92
C PHE A 3 -3.01 6.94 -2.43
N SER A 4 -3.53 8.13 -2.73
CA SER A 4 -4.91 8.50 -2.40
C SER A 4 -5.92 7.60 -3.12
N ASN A 5 -5.62 7.21 -4.38
CA ASN A 5 -6.45 6.29 -5.14
C ASN A 5 -6.43 4.87 -4.53
N SER A 6 -5.28 4.43 -4.00
CA SER A 6 -5.14 3.14 -3.32
C SER A 6 -5.91 3.09 -1.99
N LEU A 7 -5.98 4.22 -1.29
CA LEU A 7 -6.67 4.34 0.00
C LEU A 7 -8.15 4.74 -0.16
N GLY A 8 -8.79 4.27 -1.21
CA GLY A 8 -10.21 4.45 -1.47
C GLY A 8 -10.91 3.13 -1.78
N PRO A 9 -12.24 3.06 -1.68
CA PRO A 9 -13.00 1.92 -2.19
C PRO A 9 -12.82 1.83 -3.70
N GLY A 10 -12.90 0.62 -4.26
CA GLY A 10 -12.75 0.43 -5.70
C GLY A 10 -13.70 1.30 -6.53
N THR A 11 -14.93 1.48 -6.07
CA THR A 11 -15.95 2.33 -6.72
C THR A 11 -15.66 3.84 -6.62
N GLY A 12 -14.81 4.27 -5.70
CA GLY A 12 -14.43 5.67 -5.50
C GLY A 12 -13.08 6.05 -6.10
N GLN A 13 -12.43 5.16 -6.82
CA GLN A 13 -11.14 5.44 -7.44
C GLN A 13 -11.30 6.38 -8.64
N ILE A 14 -10.32 7.29 -8.79
CA ILE A 14 -10.27 8.21 -9.93
C ILE A 14 -9.93 7.43 -11.19
N ASN A 15 -10.76 7.56 -12.22
CA ASN A 15 -10.54 6.91 -13.52
C ASN A 15 -9.25 7.42 -14.18
N ILE A 16 -8.39 6.48 -14.55
CA ILE A 16 -7.20 6.73 -15.36
C ILE A 16 -7.59 6.33 -16.79
N THR A 17 -7.96 7.32 -17.61
CA THR A 17 -8.46 7.10 -18.96
C THR A 17 -7.36 6.95 -20.02
N GLU A 18 -6.14 7.35 -19.68
CA GLU A 18 -5.01 7.28 -20.60
C GLU A 18 -4.46 5.84 -20.74
N PRO A 19 -3.86 5.48 -21.89
CA PRO A 19 -3.16 4.23 -22.05
C PRO A 19 -2.09 4.05 -20.97
N LEU A 20 -2.05 2.87 -20.34
CA LEU A 20 -1.16 2.60 -19.21
C LEU A 20 0.30 2.94 -19.51
N GLU A 21 0.79 2.55 -20.69
CA GLU A 21 2.17 2.78 -21.13
C GLU A 21 2.52 4.28 -21.25
N GLN A 22 1.59 5.10 -21.68
CA GLN A 22 1.78 6.56 -21.74
C GLN A 22 1.79 7.14 -20.32
N HIS A 23 0.87 6.71 -19.48
CA HIS A 23 0.77 7.16 -18.10
C HIS A 23 2.03 6.76 -17.29
N LEU A 24 2.56 5.56 -17.48
CA LEU A 24 3.79 5.11 -16.84
C LEU A 24 5.03 5.91 -17.27
N ARG A 25 5.13 6.25 -18.57
CA ARG A 25 6.23 7.11 -19.07
C ARG A 25 6.19 8.52 -18.50
N GLU A 26 5.00 9.07 -18.26
CA GLU A 26 4.85 10.37 -17.61
C GLU A 26 5.14 10.28 -16.11
N VAL A 27 4.75 9.18 -15.46
CA VAL A 27 5.09 8.92 -14.06
C VAL A 27 6.59 8.92 -13.85
N ASP A 28 7.38 8.28 -14.71
CA ASP A 28 8.84 8.26 -14.62
C ASP A 28 9.45 9.68 -14.64
N LYS A 29 8.94 10.54 -15.54
CA LYS A 29 9.38 11.92 -15.62
C LYS A 29 9.01 12.74 -14.38
N VAL A 30 7.77 12.63 -13.93
CA VAL A 30 7.28 13.32 -12.73
C VAL A 30 7.94 12.74 -11.50
N TYR A 31 8.13 11.42 -11.43
CA TYR A 31 8.72 10.73 -10.31
C TYR A 31 10.15 11.20 -10.04
N SER A 32 10.97 11.39 -11.07
CA SER A 32 12.33 11.93 -10.89
C SER A 32 12.36 13.32 -10.24
N LEU A 33 11.30 14.11 -10.41
CA LEU A 33 11.16 15.44 -9.81
C LEU A 33 10.65 15.39 -8.36
N ILE A 34 9.82 14.39 -8.02
CA ILE A 34 9.18 14.27 -6.70
C ILE A 34 9.85 13.22 -5.80
N PHE A 35 10.79 12.45 -6.33
CA PHE A 35 11.49 11.38 -5.61
C PHE A 35 12.00 11.77 -4.21
N PRO A 36 12.61 12.96 -4.01
CA PRO A 36 13.09 13.35 -2.69
C PRO A 36 11.97 13.53 -1.65
N TYR A 37 10.72 13.66 -2.11
CA TYR A 37 9.56 13.92 -1.25
C TYR A 37 8.71 12.68 -0.97
N ILE A 38 8.75 11.66 -1.85
CA ILE A 38 7.89 10.48 -1.73
C ILE A 38 8.69 9.25 -1.25
N LEU A 39 9.94 9.10 -1.66
CA LEU A 39 10.84 7.98 -1.33
C LEU A 39 10.20 6.58 -1.41
N CYS A 40 9.28 6.39 -2.37
CA CYS A 40 8.79 5.05 -2.73
C CYS A 40 9.60 4.55 -3.92
N PRO A 41 10.06 3.30 -3.97
CA PRO A 41 10.75 2.78 -5.16
C PRO A 41 9.89 2.92 -6.42
N PRO A 42 10.43 3.46 -7.55
CA PRO A 42 9.66 3.71 -8.78
C PRO A 42 8.93 2.49 -9.31
N THR A 43 9.59 1.34 -9.28
CA THR A 43 9.01 0.06 -9.70
C THR A 43 7.81 -0.33 -8.87
N LEU A 44 7.89 -0.20 -7.54
CA LEU A 44 6.76 -0.47 -6.64
C LEU A 44 5.64 0.55 -6.79
N PHE A 45 5.98 1.82 -7.02
CA PHE A 45 4.98 2.85 -7.31
C PHE A 45 4.21 2.54 -8.61
N THR A 46 4.90 2.04 -9.63
CA THR A 46 4.29 1.57 -10.88
C THR A 46 3.33 0.40 -10.62
N GLU A 47 3.68 -0.56 -9.77
CA GLU A 47 2.78 -1.66 -9.45
C GLU A 47 1.52 -1.18 -8.69
N ILE A 48 1.62 -0.17 -7.82
CA ILE A 48 0.44 0.45 -7.20
C ILE A 48 -0.51 1.02 -8.28
N ILE A 49 0.03 1.65 -9.32
CA ILE A 49 -0.78 2.15 -10.44
C ILE A 49 -1.48 0.99 -11.16
N ARG A 50 -0.76 -0.10 -11.44
CA ARG A 50 -1.32 -1.29 -12.10
C ARG A 50 -2.41 -1.95 -11.27
N ILE A 51 -2.21 -2.09 -9.96
CA ILE A 51 -3.24 -2.61 -9.04
C ILE A 51 -4.50 -1.73 -9.12
N ASN A 52 -4.34 -0.40 -8.99
CA ASN A 52 -5.47 0.54 -9.05
C ASN A 52 -6.23 0.43 -10.36
N ARG A 53 -5.51 0.29 -11.48
CA ARG A 53 -6.11 0.13 -12.80
C ARG A 53 -6.87 -1.19 -12.94
N LEU A 54 -6.25 -2.31 -12.57
CA LEU A 54 -6.91 -3.62 -12.59
C LEU A 54 -8.19 -3.60 -11.76
N ARG A 55 -8.17 -3.00 -10.57
CA ARG A 55 -9.37 -2.81 -9.74
C ARG A 55 -10.47 -2.03 -10.46
N GLN A 56 -10.12 -0.93 -11.13
CA GLN A 56 -11.07 -0.14 -11.91
C GLN A 56 -11.67 -0.95 -13.08
N GLU A 57 -10.85 -1.70 -13.80
CA GLU A 57 -11.29 -2.54 -14.93
C GLU A 57 -12.23 -3.66 -14.47
N ILE A 58 -11.97 -4.27 -13.30
CA ILE A 58 -12.85 -5.29 -12.71
C ILE A 58 -14.22 -4.68 -12.38
N LEU A 59 -14.24 -3.52 -11.74
CA LEU A 59 -15.48 -2.86 -11.33
C LEU A 59 -16.28 -2.31 -12.51
N ALA A 60 -15.60 -1.81 -13.56
CA ALA A 60 -16.25 -1.32 -14.77
C ALA A 60 -16.86 -2.43 -15.63
N SER A 61 -16.37 -3.65 -15.52
CA SER A 61 -16.80 -4.78 -16.36
C SER A 61 -16.81 -6.10 -15.60
N PRO A 62 -17.65 -6.27 -14.57
CA PRO A 62 -17.60 -7.40 -13.63
C PRO A 62 -17.75 -8.79 -14.30
N PHE A 63 -18.35 -8.85 -15.49
CA PHE A 63 -18.59 -10.11 -16.23
C PHE A 63 -17.54 -10.45 -17.30
N LYS A 64 -16.47 -9.66 -17.39
CA LYS A 64 -15.39 -9.92 -18.35
C LYS A 64 -14.42 -10.98 -17.79
N ASP A 65 -13.75 -11.69 -18.67
CA ASP A 65 -12.86 -12.82 -18.45
C ASP A 65 -12.10 -12.83 -17.09
N THR A 66 -12.57 -13.64 -16.17
CA THR A 66 -12.00 -13.80 -14.82
C THR A 66 -10.58 -14.40 -14.89
N SER A 67 -10.32 -15.32 -15.83
CA SER A 67 -9.02 -15.98 -15.95
C SER A 67 -7.91 -15.00 -16.32
N GLN A 68 -8.18 -14.07 -17.25
CA GLN A 68 -7.24 -13.04 -17.65
C GLN A 68 -6.89 -12.10 -16.47
N ARG A 69 -7.89 -11.73 -15.67
CA ARG A 69 -7.70 -10.88 -14.48
C ARG A 69 -6.88 -11.56 -13.40
N THR A 70 -7.14 -12.83 -13.16
CA THR A 70 -6.36 -13.63 -12.20
C THR A 70 -4.91 -13.74 -12.63
N LEU A 71 -4.65 -13.97 -13.93
CA LEU A 71 -3.30 -13.98 -14.47
C LEU A 71 -2.59 -12.64 -14.26
N GLU A 72 -3.24 -11.54 -14.61
CA GLU A 72 -2.69 -10.19 -14.43
C GLU A 72 -2.43 -9.87 -12.96
N ALA A 73 -3.31 -10.28 -12.06
CA ALA A 73 -3.13 -10.11 -10.62
C ALA A 73 -1.90 -10.88 -10.09
N HIS A 74 -1.70 -12.12 -10.54
CA HIS A 74 -0.51 -12.89 -10.22
C HIS A 74 0.77 -12.30 -10.82
N ASP A 75 0.73 -11.80 -12.06
CA ASP A 75 1.86 -11.13 -12.68
C ASP A 75 2.27 -9.86 -11.95
N ILE A 76 1.31 -9.07 -11.46
CA ILE A 76 1.57 -7.90 -10.62
C ILE A 76 2.27 -8.33 -9.33
N LEU A 77 1.73 -9.32 -8.64
CA LEU A 77 2.31 -9.83 -7.40
C LEU A 77 3.73 -10.37 -7.61
N ALA A 78 3.96 -11.15 -8.66
CA ALA A 78 5.27 -11.68 -9.00
C ALA A 78 6.31 -10.58 -9.26
N ARG A 79 5.93 -9.47 -9.92
CA ARG A 79 6.84 -8.32 -10.11
C ARG A 79 7.16 -7.59 -8.79
N ILE A 80 6.19 -7.51 -7.87
CA ILE A 80 6.44 -6.94 -6.54
C ILE A 80 7.42 -7.84 -5.76
N GLU A 81 7.27 -9.16 -5.84
CA GLU A 81 8.16 -10.12 -5.20
C GLU A 81 9.57 -10.11 -5.78
N ALA A 82 9.69 -9.90 -7.08
CA ALA A 82 10.98 -9.81 -7.78
C ALA A 82 11.73 -8.50 -7.48
N PHE A 83 11.13 -7.53 -6.80
CA PHE A 83 11.85 -6.30 -6.41
C PHE A 83 12.92 -6.61 -5.37
N VAL A 84 14.14 -6.15 -5.64
CA VAL A 84 15.31 -6.33 -4.77
C VAL A 84 15.65 -4.97 -4.13
N PRO A 85 15.42 -4.78 -2.83
CA PRO A 85 15.67 -3.51 -2.15
C PRO A 85 17.13 -3.04 -2.26
N GLU A 86 18.07 -3.97 -2.30
CA GLU A 86 19.51 -3.72 -2.42
C GLU A 86 19.88 -3.06 -3.74
N ASP A 87 19.24 -3.47 -4.84
CA ASP A 87 19.47 -2.92 -6.19
C ASP A 87 18.93 -1.49 -6.33
N TRP A 88 17.88 -1.17 -5.57
CA TRP A 88 17.32 0.18 -5.53
C TRP A 88 18.10 1.11 -4.62
N ALA A 89 18.68 0.59 -3.55
CA ALA A 89 19.41 1.38 -2.58
C ALA A 89 20.70 1.93 -3.20
N GLN A 90 20.82 3.26 -3.21
CA GLN A 90 22.02 3.90 -3.76
C GLN A 90 23.23 3.63 -2.87
N PRO A 91 24.42 3.41 -3.45
CA PRO A 91 25.65 3.27 -2.68
C PRO A 91 25.95 4.58 -1.93
N GLY A 92 26.26 4.49 -0.63
CA GLY A 92 26.57 5.62 0.23
C GLY A 92 26.20 5.37 1.68
N ASP A 93 26.36 6.38 2.51
CA ASP A 93 26.16 6.30 3.98
C ASP A 93 24.72 5.94 4.41
N ASN A 94 23.74 6.16 3.53
CA ASN A 94 22.33 5.88 3.77
C ASN A 94 21.83 4.59 3.12
N ASN A 95 22.70 3.73 2.62
CA ASN A 95 22.31 2.50 1.90
C ASN A 95 21.34 1.63 2.72
N ASN A 96 21.65 1.38 4.00
CA ASN A 96 20.79 0.59 4.89
C ASN A 96 19.40 1.20 5.08
N ASP A 97 19.31 2.53 5.15
CA ASP A 97 18.06 3.27 5.26
C ASP A 97 17.19 3.07 4.01
N PHE A 98 17.81 3.15 2.83
CA PHE A 98 17.11 2.91 1.56
C PHE A 98 16.68 1.45 1.42
N GLN A 99 17.52 0.48 1.79
CA GLN A 99 17.14 -0.95 1.78
C GLN A 99 15.96 -1.21 2.70
N LEU A 100 15.99 -0.68 3.94
CA LEU A 100 14.90 -0.80 4.90
C LEU A 100 13.61 -0.20 4.35
N LEU A 101 13.68 0.99 3.75
CA LEU A 101 12.53 1.65 3.16
C LEU A 101 12.00 0.89 1.95
N GLY A 102 12.87 0.39 1.07
CA GLY A 102 12.52 -0.45 -0.07
C GLY A 102 11.79 -1.71 0.35
N SER A 103 12.31 -2.42 1.36
CA SER A 103 11.69 -3.62 1.94
C SER A 103 10.34 -3.30 2.61
N THR A 104 10.23 -2.13 3.27
CA THR A 104 8.97 -1.66 3.87
C THR A 104 7.90 -1.46 2.80
N TYR A 105 8.23 -0.76 1.71
CA TYR A 105 7.30 -0.54 0.61
C TYR A 105 6.98 -1.83 -0.15
N GLN A 106 7.94 -2.74 -0.35
CA GLN A 106 7.67 -4.04 -0.97
C GLN A 106 6.59 -4.81 -0.21
N CYS A 107 6.75 -4.95 1.11
CA CYS A 107 5.76 -5.64 1.94
C CYS A 107 4.41 -4.91 1.93
N ALA A 108 4.39 -3.58 1.99
CA ALA A 108 3.17 -2.81 1.95
C ALA A 108 2.43 -2.95 0.61
N VAL A 109 3.15 -2.91 -0.52
CA VAL A 109 2.55 -3.04 -1.86
C VAL A 109 2.07 -4.46 -2.11
N ALA A 110 2.81 -5.49 -1.65
CA ALA A 110 2.37 -6.89 -1.72
C ALA A 110 1.08 -7.13 -0.91
N LEU A 111 1.01 -6.61 0.31
CA LEU A 111 -0.22 -6.66 1.13
C LEU A 111 -1.38 -5.91 0.47
N TYR A 112 -1.14 -4.71 -0.06
CA TYR A 112 -2.15 -3.95 -0.78
C TYR A 112 -2.66 -4.73 -1.99
N CYS A 113 -1.77 -5.29 -2.80
CA CYS A 113 -2.11 -6.13 -3.95
C CYS A 113 -3.02 -7.27 -3.52
N THR A 114 -2.58 -8.06 -2.54
CA THR A 114 -3.30 -9.24 -2.08
C THR A 114 -4.67 -8.87 -1.51
N MET A 115 -4.73 -7.96 -0.53
CA MET A 115 -5.98 -7.58 0.13
C MET A 115 -7.00 -6.98 -0.83
N SER A 116 -6.54 -6.08 -1.69
CA SER A 116 -7.41 -5.31 -2.56
C SER A 116 -7.93 -6.12 -3.77
N LEU A 117 -7.14 -7.06 -4.27
CA LEU A 117 -7.53 -7.92 -5.38
C LEU A 117 -8.28 -9.17 -4.91
N GLN A 118 -8.05 -9.65 -3.67
CA GLN A 118 -8.94 -10.64 -3.04
C GLN A 118 -10.34 -10.09 -2.79
N ALA A 119 -10.47 -8.81 -2.41
CA ALA A 119 -11.76 -8.16 -2.23
C ALA A 119 -12.60 -8.09 -3.53
N LEU A 120 -11.98 -8.29 -4.69
CA LEU A 120 -12.60 -8.28 -6.01
C LEU A 120 -12.53 -9.65 -6.71
N ASP A 121 -12.24 -10.72 -5.98
CA ASP A 121 -12.11 -12.09 -6.48
C ASP A 121 -11.09 -12.27 -7.63
N ALA A 122 -10.13 -11.34 -7.78
CA ALA A 122 -9.07 -11.45 -8.78
C ALA A 122 -7.87 -12.27 -8.28
N LEU A 123 -7.67 -12.35 -6.96
CA LEU A 123 -6.74 -13.30 -6.33
C LEU A 123 -7.52 -14.28 -5.45
N PRO A 124 -7.12 -15.56 -5.43
CA PRO A 124 -7.82 -16.57 -4.63
C PRO A 124 -7.57 -16.40 -3.13
N SER A 125 -8.54 -16.79 -2.31
CA SER A 125 -8.40 -16.86 -0.84
C SER A 125 -8.02 -18.28 -0.44
N THR A 126 -6.78 -18.70 -0.76
CA THR A 126 -6.24 -20.02 -0.38
C THR A 126 -5.42 -19.93 0.90
N ILE A 127 -5.14 -21.08 1.52
CA ILE A 127 -4.29 -21.18 2.72
C ILE A 127 -2.88 -20.67 2.43
N GLU A 128 -2.35 -20.98 1.25
CA GLU A 128 -1.03 -20.53 0.81
C GLU A 128 -0.98 -19.00 0.70
N MET A 129 -1.98 -18.42 0.05
CA MET A 129 -2.09 -16.96 -0.10
C MET A 129 -2.28 -16.28 1.26
N ASP A 130 -3.05 -16.86 2.17
CA ASP A 130 -3.22 -16.32 3.53
C ASP A 130 -1.92 -16.43 4.34
N SER A 131 -1.17 -17.51 4.20
CA SER A 131 0.15 -17.68 4.84
C SER A 131 1.17 -16.67 4.32
N MET A 132 1.21 -16.45 3.01
CA MET A 132 2.06 -15.44 2.38
C MET A 132 1.70 -14.04 2.86
N ARG A 133 0.42 -13.71 2.89
CA ARG A 133 -0.11 -12.45 3.40
C ARG A 133 0.28 -12.24 4.87
N ALA A 134 0.19 -13.28 5.71
CA ALA A 134 0.64 -13.23 7.10
C ALA A 134 2.14 -12.93 7.22
N ALA A 135 2.96 -13.56 6.38
CA ALA A 135 4.41 -13.34 6.36
C ALA A 135 4.74 -11.88 5.96
N TYR A 136 4.08 -11.33 4.93
CA TYR A 136 4.24 -9.92 4.57
C TYR A 136 3.79 -8.98 5.68
N GLY A 137 2.70 -9.29 6.38
CA GLY A 137 2.21 -8.50 7.52
C GLY A 137 3.23 -8.44 8.67
N ALA A 138 3.76 -9.59 9.06
CA ALA A 138 4.77 -9.69 10.10
C ALA A 138 6.06 -8.93 9.72
N ARG A 139 6.55 -9.11 8.48
CA ARG A 139 7.74 -8.41 7.98
C ARG A 139 7.51 -6.90 7.87
N LEU A 140 6.32 -6.48 7.44
CA LEU A 140 5.97 -5.06 7.38
C LEU A 140 5.96 -4.43 8.77
N GLU A 141 5.41 -5.11 9.77
CA GLU A 141 5.42 -4.62 11.16
C GLU A 141 6.85 -4.47 11.68
N GLU A 142 7.71 -5.46 11.47
CA GLU A 142 9.13 -5.42 11.86
C GLU A 142 9.86 -4.25 11.19
N ASN A 143 9.75 -4.14 9.88
CA ASN A 143 10.36 -3.05 9.10
C ASN A 143 9.87 -1.68 9.54
N LEU A 144 8.56 -1.52 9.78
CA LEU A 144 8.00 -0.25 10.26
C LEU A 144 8.49 0.10 11.66
N ARG A 145 8.64 -0.87 12.55
CA ARG A 145 9.22 -0.64 13.89
C ARG A 145 10.65 -0.11 13.78
N ALA A 146 11.47 -0.64 12.86
CA ALA A 146 12.81 -0.13 12.59
C ALA A 146 12.77 1.25 11.93
N THR A 147 11.96 1.45 10.89
CA THR A 147 11.79 2.72 10.17
C THR A 147 11.39 3.86 11.11
N MET A 148 10.55 3.58 12.11
CA MET A 148 10.10 4.56 13.11
C MET A 148 11.20 5.02 14.08
N GLN A 149 12.35 4.38 14.14
CA GLN A 149 13.50 4.86 14.91
C GLN A 149 14.25 5.99 14.18
N SER A 150 14.12 6.06 12.85
CA SER A 150 14.73 7.12 12.05
C SER A 150 13.79 8.32 11.91
N LYS A 151 14.26 9.50 12.31
CA LYS A 151 13.51 10.77 12.14
C LYS A 151 13.27 11.12 10.67
N THR A 152 14.11 10.63 9.77
CA THR A 152 14.00 10.88 8.33
C THR A 152 13.03 9.90 7.69
N LEU A 153 13.24 8.61 7.90
CA LEU A 153 12.43 7.56 7.25
C LEU A 153 10.99 7.53 7.75
N SER A 154 10.78 7.83 9.03
CA SER A 154 9.43 7.83 9.61
C SER A 154 8.44 8.70 8.82
N LYS A 155 8.89 9.78 8.18
CA LYS A 155 8.05 10.68 7.39
C LYS A 155 7.37 9.98 6.19
N PHE A 156 7.96 8.90 5.68
CA PHE A 156 7.48 8.18 4.49
C PHE A 156 6.64 6.94 4.82
N SER A 157 6.26 6.74 6.07
CA SER A 157 5.59 5.52 6.53
C SER A 157 4.07 5.59 6.61
N LEU A 158 3.45 6.72 6.25
CA LEU A 158 1.98 6.86 6.35
C LEU A 158 1.23 5.79 5.54
N TYR A 159 1.60 5.60 4.26
CA TYR A 159 0.97 4.58 3.42
C TYR A 159 1.23 3.15 3.96
N PRO A 160 2.47 2.73 4.27
CA PRO A 160 2.73 1.45 4.90
C PRO A 160 1.98 1.23 6.23
N LEU A 161 1.85 2.25 7.07
CA LEU A 161 1.06 2.17 8.32
C LEU A 161 -0.43 1.94 8.06
N CYS A 162 -1.01 2.59 7.04
CA CYS A 162 -2.40 2.38 6.66
C CYS A 162 -2.62 0.93 6.20
N VAL A 163 -1.73 0.42 5.35
CA VAL A 163 -1.81 -0.96 4.83
C VAL A 163 -1.70 -1.98 5.97
N LEU A 164 -0.71 -1.81 6.86
CA LEU A 164 -0.58 -2.68 8.04
C LEU A 164 -1.81 -2.58 8.95
N GLY A 165 -2.42 -1.39 9.05
CA GLY A 165 -3.64 -1.18 9.83
C GLY A 165 -4.83 -1.99 9.33
N VAL A 166 -4.99 -2.14 8.03
CA VAL A 166 -6.03 -3.00 7.45
C VAL A 166 -5.74 -4.47 7.75
N GLU A 167 -4.50 -4.91 7.57
CA GLU A 167 -4.08 -6.28 7.88
C GLU A 167 -4.27 -6.62 9.36
N ALA A 168 -3.86 -5.72 10.27
CA ALA A 168 -4.07 -5.89 11.70
C ALA A 168 -5.56 -5.93 12.08
N GLY A 169 -6.42 -5.27 11.30
CA GLY A 169 -7.86 -5.38 11.40
C GLY A 169 -8.37 -6.75 11.00
N TYR A 170 -7.94 -7.25 9.87
CA TYR A 170 -8.31 -8.56 9.37
C TYR A 170 -7.91 -9.70 10.30
N ARG A 171 -6.70 -9.64 10.89
CA ARG A 171 -6.15 -10.68 11.78
C ARG A 171 -6.46 -10.49 13.25
N ASP A 172 -7.26 -9.50 13.60
CA ASP A 172 -7.60 -9.15 14.99
C ASP A 172 -6.39 -8.94 15.92
N GLN A 173 -5.32 -8.35 15.38
CA GLN A 173 -4.07 -8.11 16.09
C GLN A 173 -4.15 -6.84 16.95
N GLN A 174 -4.67 -6.95 18.15
CA GLN A 174 -4.91 -5.81 19.04
C GLN A 174 -3.64 -5.02 19.40
N SER A 175 -2.53 -5.69 19.66
CA SER A 175 -1.26 -5.02 20.00
C SER A 175 -0.74 -4.16 18.84
N THR A 176 -0.82 -4.68 17.63
CA THR A 176 -0.42 -3.98 16.41
C THR A 176 -1.33 -2.77 16.13
N ARG A 177 -2.66 -2.91 16.33
CA ARG A 177 -3.61 -1.79 16.20
C ARG A 177 -3.27 -0.65 17.16
N VAL A 178 -3.04 -0.95 18.44
CA VAL A 178 -2.66 0.06 19.46
C VAL A 178 -1.35 0.75 19.09
N TRP A 179 -0.37 -0.01 18.61
CA TRP A 179 0.90 0.54 18.17
C TRP A 179 0.74 1.48 16.98
N ILE A 180 -0.02 1.08 15.95
CA ILE A 180 -0.29 1.90 14.76
C ILE A 180 -1.02 3.19 15.16
N GLU A 181 -2.04 3.10 16.00
CA GLU A 181 -2.81 4.23 16.47
C GLU A 181 -1.91 5.30 17.11
N ARG A 182 -1.00 4.86 17.98
CA ARG A 182 -0.03 5.74 18.62
C ARG A 182 0.94 6.37 17.60
N ARG A 183 1.43 5.58 16.63
CA ARG A 183 2.35 6.12 15.61
C ARG A 183 1.68 7.15 14.71
N LEU A 184 0.45 6.93 14.29
CA LEU A 184 -0.31 7.89 13.49
C LEU A 184 -0.57 9.19 14.28
N GLU A 185 -0.84 9.12 15.59
CA GLU A 185 -0.98 10.30 16.45
C GLU A 185 0.32 11.09 16.57
N GLU A 186 1.43 10.41 16.83
CA GLU A 186 2.76 11.01 16.88
C GLU A 186 3.15 11.66 15.55
N HIS A 187 2.85 11.01 14.43
CA HIS A 187 3.06 11.53 13.07
C HIS A 187 2.28 12.81 12.81
N GLY A 188 1.00 12.84 13.18
CA GLY A 188 0.16 14.03 13.02
C GLY A 188 0.73 15.23 13.77
N ARG A 189 1.26 15.01 14.97
CA ARG A 189 1.90 16.06 15.77
C ARG A 189 3.23 16.52 15.19
N THR A 190 4.07 15.57 14.72
CA THR A 190 5.43 15.86 14.25
C THR A 190 5.43 16.54 12.87
N LEU A 191 4.56 16.09 11.97
CA LEU A 191 4.49 16.62 10.59
C LEU A 191 3.60 17.85 10.47
N GLY A 192 2.83 18.20 11.52
CA GLY A 192 1.84 19.27 11.44
C GLY A 192 0.74 19.01 10.39
N SER A 193 0.57 17.74 9.98
CA SER A 193 -0.39 17.31 8.96
C SER A 193 -1.61 16.62 9.58
N SER A 194 -2.80 16.91 9.07
CA SER A 194 -4.03 16.22 9.48
C SER A 194 -4.18 14.82 8.87
N SER A 195 -3.36 14.47 7.86
CA SER A 195 -3.48 13.21 7.13
C SER A 195 -3.29 11.96 8.03
N PRO A 196 -2.27 11.88 8.92
CA PRO A 196 -2.14 10.75 9.83
C PRO A 196 -3.32 10.63 10.81
N LEU A 197 -3.87 11.76 11.26
CA LEU A 197 -5.03 11.76 12.18
C LEU A 197 -6.30 11.29 11.47
N LYS A 198 -6.49 11.67 10.20
CA LYS A 198 -7.58 11.15 9.36
C LYS A 198 -7.43 9.64 9.14
N ALA A 199 -6.23 9.16 8.81
CA ALA A 199 -5.94 7.74 8.66
C ALA A 199 -6.26 6.96 9.95
N ARG A 200 -5.82 7.48 11.10
CA ARG A 200 -6.15 6.93 12.43
C ARG A 200 -7.67 6.81 12.63
N ALA A 201 -8.43 7.86 12.32
CA ALA A 201 -9.88 7.86 12.48
C ALA A 201 -10.57 6.82 11.57
N VAL A 202 -10.09 6.66 10.33
CA VAL A 202 -10.58 5.64 9.40
C VAL A 202 -10.32 4.23 9.94
N LEU A 203 -9.09 3.93 10.33
CA LEU A 203 -8.72 2.62 10.88
C LEU A 203 -9.49 2.28 12.16
N ARG A 204 -9.67 3.24 13.08
CA ARG A 204 -10.49 3.01 14.29
C ARG A 204 -11.92 2.64 13.96
N ARG A 205 -12.55 3.32 13.00
CA ARG A 205 -13.90 2.97 12.55
C ARG A 205 -13.95 1.59 11.92
N TYR A 206 -12.96 1.24 11.09
CA TYR A 206 -12.83 -0.07 10.49
C TYR A 206 -12.72 -1.17 11.57
N TRP A 207 -11.81 -1.03 12.51
CA TRP A 207 -11.63 -2.01 13.61
C TRP A 207 -12.88 -2.16 14.48
N ALA A 208 -13.61 -1.08 14.74
CA ALA A 208 -14.84 -1.11 15.51
C ALA A 208 -16.01 -1.83 14.81
N ARG A 209 -16.01 -1.85 13.46
CA ARG A 209 -17.05 -2.54 12.68
C ARG A 209 -16.89 -4.07 12.67
N GLY A 210 -15.69 -4.60 12.96
CA GLY A 210 -15.40 -6.04 12.92
C GLY A 210 -15.53 -6.67 11.53
N LYS A 211 -15.55 -5.88 10.47
CA LYS A 211 -15.57 -6.35 9.09
C LYS A 211 -14.14 -6.58 8.60
N ALA A 212 -13.96 -7.57 7.74
CA ALA A 212 -12.66 -7.93 7.21
C ALA A 212 -12.62 -7.65 5.70
N GLY A 213 -11.73 -6.79 5.24
CA GLY A 213 -11.51 -6.53 3.83
C GLY A 213 -10.95 -5.13 3.57
N TRP A 214 -10.36 -4.97 2.40
CA TRP A 214 -9.78 -3.69 2.00
C TRP A 214 -10.85 -2.62 1.77
N ASP A 215 -11.90 -2.98 1.03
CA ASP A 215 -12.96 -2.05 0.64
C ASP A 215 -13.89 -1.68 1.81
N GLU A 216 -13.96 -2.51 2.86
CA GLU A 216 -14.68 -2.19 4.09
C GLU A 216 -13.96 -1.18 4.98
N CYS A 217 -12.65 -1.05 4.83
CA CYS A 217 -11.87 -0.05 5.57
C CYS A 217 -12.18 1.36 5.08
N PHE A 218 -12.29 1.54 3.77
CA PHE A 218 -12.41 2.84 3.14
C PHE A 218 -13.83 3.03 2.58
N ASP A 219 -14.69 3.70 3.33
CA ASP A 219 -16.10 3.99 3.00
C ASP A 219 -16.29 5.22 2.10
N GLY A 220 -15.20 5.81 1.62
CA GLY A 220 -15.17 6.95 0.71
C GLY A 220 -13.76 7.24 0.21
N PRO A 221 -13.59 8.14 -0.77
CA PRO A 221 -12.27 8.54 -1.23
C PRO A 221 -11.55 9.36 -0.15
N TYR A 222 -10.48 8.80 0.40
CA TYR A 222 -9.62 9.50 1.35
C TYR A 222 -8.36 10.01 0.65
N VAL A 223 -8.16 11.32 0.69
CA VAL A 223 -6.92 11.97 0.23
C VAL A 223 -6.06 12.23 1.45
N PHE A 224 -4.99 11.47 1.60
CA PHE A 224 -3.94 11.73 2.56
C PHE A 224 -2.81 12.49 1.85
N VAL A 225 -2.83 13.82 2.00
CA VAL A 225 -1.74 14.67 1.51
C VAL A 225 -0.65 14.67 2.58
N LEU A 226 0.58 14.36 2.18
CA LEU A 226 1.77 14.46 3.01
C LEU A 226 2.29 15.90 3.05
#